data_8e2d8c88c5432051e670db9eabfba87e
#
_entry.id   8e2d8c88c5432051e670db9eabfba87e
#
_cell.length_a   1.000
_cell.length_b   1.000
_cell.length_c   1.000
_cell.angle_alpha   90.00
_cell.angle_beta   90.00
_cell.angle_gamma   90.00
#
_symmetry.space_group_name_H-M   'P 1'
#
loop_
_entity.id
_entity.type
_entity.pdbx_description
1 polymer ?
#
loop_
_entity_poly.entity_id
_entity_poly.type
_entity_poly.pdbx_seq_one_letter_code
_entity_poly.pdbx_strand_id
1 'polypeptide(L)'
;MDIQQLKYFLDVAQTEHMTRSAKRLNIAQPALSRSVSRLEHELGVSLFDREGRGLQLTDEGRLFQRKLIPLLNELDSICQEIKGVHAENREVRVHLGAASHIAADAVASWMSAAPNRRISLSQTASRDTEPDVVVDSLFPSVCAKVEKFSERMMLAAPENLMFSRVPVPLDELKGLDFVSLSSSSGFTQFTKELCVSMGFAPRISFESDNPSVVRKMIGLGLGVGFWPERSWGGTKEEGVALLPLDIQQKREVYVWLSSSAEDNPLSCSFYDYLCHYFRRCFS
;
A
#
# COMPACT_ATOMS: atom_id res chain seq x y z
N MET A 1 -30.46 -5.47 12.72
CA MET A 1 -29.10 -5.41 12.12
C MET A 1 -28.71 -6.80 11.69
N ASP A 2 -28.30 -6.97 10.42
CA ASP A 2 -27.84 -8.24 9.86
C ASP A 2 -26.49 -8.04 9.11
N ILE A 3 -25.79 -9.15 8.84
CA ILE A 3 -24.47 -9.12 8.21
C ILE A 3 -24.52 -8.49 6.83
N GLN A 4 -25.61 -8.66 6.09
CA GLN A 4 -25.75 -8.09 4.75
C GLN A 4 -25.86 -6.56 4.81
N GLN A 5 -26.57 -6.01 5.79
CA GLN A 5 -26.64 -4.58 6.03
C GLN A 5 -25.25 -4.00 6.36
N LEU A 6 -24.46 -4.71 7.18
CA LEU A 6 -23.10 -4.32 7.53
C LEU A 6 -22.18 -4.31 6.31
N LYS A 7 -22.25 -5.34 5.45
CA LYS A 7 -21.50 -5.41 4.19
C LYS A 7 -21.91 -4.28 3.23
N TYR A 8 -23.19 -3.97 3.14
CA TYR A 8 -23.71 -2.86 2.33
C TYR A 8 -23.19 -1.51 2.83
N PHE A 9 -23.20 -1.29 4.14
CA PHE A 9 -22.64 -0.08 4.74
C PHE A 9 -21.16 0.07 4.36
N LEU A 10 -20.34 -0.98 4.51
CA LEU A 10 -18.90 -0.91 4.18
C LEU A 10 -18.66 -0.61 2.70
N ASP A 11 -19.46 -1.18 1.80
CA ASP A 11 -19.36 -0.90 0.37
C ASP A 11 -19.65 0.57 0.05
N VAL A 12 -20.72 1.12 0.64
CA VAL A 12 -21.07 2.54 0.49
C VAL A 12 -20.02 3.44 1.13
N ALA A 13 -19.50 3.07 2.30
CA ALA A 13 -18.44 3.79 3.01
C ALA A 13 -17.13 3.88 2.20
N GLN A 14 -16.85 2.88 1.38
CA GLN A 14 -15.67 2.85 0.53
C GLN A 14 -15.82 3.73 -0.72
N THR A 15 -17.02 3.79 -1.30
CA THR A 15 -17.23 4.50 -2.55
C THR A 15 -17.72 5.94 -2.35
N GLU A 16 -18.28 6.23 -1.17
CA GLU A 16 -19.03 7.45 -0.83
C GLU A 16 -20.06 7.80 -1.91
N HIS A 17 -20.62 6.76 -2.58
CA HIS A 17 -21.51 6.93 -3.70
C HIS A 17 -22.55 5.80 -3.82
N MET A 18 -23.78 6.07 -3.39
CA MET A 18 -24.85 5.08 -3.31
C MET A 18 -25.13 4.33 -4.63
N THR A 19 -25.19 5.05 -5.76
CA THR A 19 -25.47 4.43 -7.07
C THR A 19 -24.31 3.55 -7.54
N ARG A 20 -23.06 3.96 -7.28
CA ARG A 20 -21.86 3.19 -7.65
C ARG A 20 -21.77 1.90 -6.84
N SER A 21 -22.04 1.96 -5.55
CA SER A 21 -22.12 0.80 -4.67
C SER A 21 -23.25 -0.16 -5.09
N ALA A 22 -24.42 0.35 -5.41
CA ALA A 22 -25.54 -0.48 -5.84
C ALA A 22 -25.22 -1.27 -7.11
N LYS A 23 -24.56 -0.63 -8.10
CA LYS A 23 -24.07 -1.31 -9.31
C LYS A 23 -23.04 -2.41 -8.99
N ARG A 24 -22.09 -2.13 -8.11
CA ARG A 24 -21.06 -3.10 -7.71
C ARG A 24 -21.64 -4.29 -6.97
N LEU A 25 -22.65 -4.04 -6.13
CA LEU A 25 -23.35 -5.07 -5.36
C LEU A 25 -24.45 -5.78 -6.17
N ASN A 26 -24.68 -5.37 -7.42
CA ASN A 26 -25.72 -5.90 -8.31
C ASN A 26 -27.13 -5.85 -7.71
N ILE A 27 -27.48 -4.74 -7.04
CA ILE A 27 -28.80 -4.49 -6.45
C ILE A 27 -29.36 -3.13 -6.89
N ALA A 28 -30.67 -2.95 -6.68
CA ALA A 28 -31.33 -1.66 -6.95
C ALA A 28 -30.87 -0.61 -5.91
N GLN A 29 -30.50 0.59 -6.36
CA GLN A 29 -30.06 1.68 -5.48
C GLN A 29 -31.09 2.02 -4.36
N PRO A 30 -32.45 2.01 -4.60
CA PRO A 30 -33.40 2.21 -3.53
C PRO A 30 -33.38 1.12 -2.44
N ALA A 31 -33.01 -0.12 -2.80
CA ALA A 31 -32.86 -1.22 -1.84
C ALA A 31 -31.62 -1.01 -0.96
N LEU A 32 -30.49 -0.64 -1.56
CA LEU A 32 -29.27 -0.30 -0.84
C LEU A 32 -29.49 0.88 0.13
N SER A 33 -30.13 1.96 -0.36
CA SER A 33 -30.41 3.14 0.47
C SER A 33 -31.30 2.82 1.66
N ARG A 34 -32.35 2.01 1.46
CA ARG A 34 -33.21 1.54 2.56
C ARG A 34 -32.47 0.68 3.57
N SER A 35 -31.57 -0.19 3.10
CA SER A 35 -30.77 -1.04 3.96
C SER A 35 -29.85 -0.21 4.87
N VAL A 36 -29.16 0.79 4.29
CA VAL A 36 -28.31 1.71 5.05
C VAL A 36 -29.13 2.54 6.04
N SER A 37 -30.26 3.13 5.62
CA SER A 37 -31.13 3.91 6.52
C SER A 37 -31.71 3.06 7.65
N ARG A 38 -32.01 1.79 7.40
CA ARG A 38 -32.44 0.88 8.47
C ARG A 38 -31.34 0.62 9.48
N LEU A 39 -30.08 0.46 9.02
CA LEU A 39 -28.92 0.30 9.90
C LEU A 39 -28.74 1.56 10.77
N GLU A 40 -28.78 2.75 10.18
CA GLU A 40 -28.70 4.03 10.90
C GLU A 40 -29.79 4.16 11.98
N HIS A 41 -31.03 3.80 11.61
CA HIS A 41 -32.14 3.80 12.56
C HIS A 41 -31.95 2.83 13.72
N GLU A 42 -31.45 1.62 13.45
CA GLU A 42 -31.18 0.62 14.50
C GLU A 42 -30.02 1.03 15.43
N LEU A 43 -29.04 1.76 14.90
CA LEU A 43 -27.91 2.30 15.70
C LEU A 43 -28.26 3.62 16.41
N GLY A 44 -29.32 4.28 16.00
CA GLY A 44 -29.75 5.56 16.53
C GLY A 44 -28.85 6.74 16.15
N VAL A 45 -28.00 6.58 15.13
CA VAL A 45 -27.05 7.59 14.64
C VAL A 45 -27.00 7.59 13.12
N SER A 46 -26.72 8.74 12.52
CA SER A 46 -26.43 8.84 11.10
C SER A 46 -24.98 8.43 10.82
N LEU A 47 -24.77 7.52 9.90
CA LEU A 47 -23.45 7.07 9.48
C LEU A 47 -22.95 7.84 8.25
N PHE A 48 -23.88 8.44 7.50
CA PHE A 48 -23.58 9.26 6.34
C PHE A 48 -24.23 10.64 6.46
N ASP A 49 -23.46 11.63 6.04
CA ASP A 49 -23.97 13.00 5.81
C ASP A 49 -24.42 13.12 4.35
N ARG A 50 -25.58 13.73 4.14
CA ARG A 50 -26.19 14.00 2.84
C ARG A 50 -26.24 15.50 2.53
N GLU A 51 -25.66 16.34 3.41
CA GLU A 51 -25.61 17.77 3.21
C GLU A 51 -24.45 18.14 2.27
N GLY A 52 -24.75 18.71 1.10
CA GLY A 52 -23.78 19.18 0.12
C GLY A 52 -23.75 18.41 -1.19
N ARG A 53 -22.60 18.42 -1.87
CA ARG A 53 -22.43 17.87 -3.24
C ARG A 53 -22.16 16.36 -3.28
N GLY A 54 -22.38 15.59 -2.21
CA GLY A 54 -22.09 14.16 -2.20
C GLY A 54 -22.50 13.46 -0.90
N LEU A 55 -22.28 12.16 -0.87
CA LEU A 55 -22.46 11.32 0.31
C LEU A 55 -21.09 11.20 1.00
N GLN A 56 -21.01 11.54 2.29
CA GLN A 56 -19.78 11.44 3.08
C GLN A 56 -20.02 10.71 4.39
N LEU A 57 -19.01 10.04 4.93
CA LEU A 57 -19.10 9.45 6.26
C LEU A 57 -19.10 10.53 7.36
N THR A 58 -20.01 10.36 8.33
CA THR A 58 -19.95 11.09 9.60
C THR A 58 -18.78 10.60 10.46
N ASP A 59 -18.51 11.24 11.59
CA ASP A 59 -17.49 10.76 12.55
C ASP A 59 -17.90 9.41 13.17
N GLU A 60 -19.20 9.22 13.43
CA GLU A 60 -19.80 7.95 13.85
C GLU A 60 -19.63 6.90 12.78
N GLY A 61 -19.89 7.25 11.50
CA GLY A 61 -19.68 6.37 10.36
C GLY A 61 -18.23 5.91 10.20
N ARG A 62 -17.27 6.84 10.37
CA ARG A 62 -15.83 6.52 10.38
C ARG A 62 -15.45 5.61 11.54
N LEU A 63 -15.97 5.89 12.73
CA LEU A 63 -15.74 5.03 13.89
C LEU A 63 -16.32 3.64 13.68
N PHE A 64 -17.55 3.56 13.19
CA PHE A 64 -18.23 2.29 12.93
C PHE A 64 -17.50 1.48 11.87
N GLN A 65 -17.07 2.09 10.76
CA GLN A 65 -16.27 1.44 9.73
C GLN A 65 -14.99 0.81 10.29
N ARG A 66 -14.21 1.59 11.08
CA ARG A 66 -12.96 1.10 11.67
C ARG A 66 -13.16 -0.10 12.59
N LYS A 67 -14.27 -0.13 13.34
CA LYS A 67 -14.59 -1.22 14.26
C LYS A 67 -15.21 -2.43 13.56
N LEU A 68 -15.98 -2.19 12.52
CA LEU A 68 -16.73 -3.23 11.81
C LEU A 68 -15.84 -4.11 10.91
N ILE A 69 -14.85 -3.52 10.25
CA ILE A 69 -13.95 -4.26 9.35
C ILE A 69 -13.29 -5.46 10.07
N PRO A 70 -12.62 -5.30 11.23
CA PRO A 70 -12.01 -6.46 11.91
C PRO A 70 -13.04 -7.49 12.37
N LEU A 71 -14.25 -7.09 12.78
CA LEU A 71 -15.29 -8.01 13.22
C LEU A 71 -15.82 -8.89 12.07
N LEU A 72 -16.03 -8.33 10.89
CA LEU A 72 -16.47 -9.13 9.74
C LEU A 72 -15.36 -10.06 9.23
N ASN A 73 -14.12 -9.62 9.27
CA ASN A 73 -12.98 -10.48 8.95
C ASN A 73 -12.86 -11.66 9.91
N GLU A 74 -13.08 -11.43 11.21
CA GLU A 74 -13.08 -12.48 12.23
C GLU A 74 -14.23 -13.47 12.02
N LEU A 75 -15.42 -12.97 11.71
CA LEU A 75 -16.56 -13.82 11.40
C LEU A 75 -16.31 -14.70 10.16
N ASP A 76 -15.76 -14.11 9.11
CA ASP A 76 -15.40 -14.86 7.90
C ASP A 76 -14.32 -15.91 8.23
N SER A 77 -13.34 -15.61 9.10
CA SER A 77 -12.34 -16.56 9.60
C SER A 77 -12.98 -17.76 10.33
N ILE A 78 -13.89 -17.49 11.28
CA ILE A 78 -14.63 -18.52 12.02
C ILE A 78 -15.45 -19.41 11.06
N CYS A 79 -16.12 -18.81 10.07
CA CYS A 79 -16.86 -19.57 9.08
C CYS A 79 -15.97 -20.48 8.24
N GLN A 80 -14.74 -20.08 7.96
CA GLN A 80 -13.75 -20.90 7.26
C GLN A 80 -13.24 -22.06 8.15
N GLU A 81 -12.99 -21.79 9.43
CA GLU A 81 -12.59 -22.82 10.39
C GLU A 81 -13.64 -23.93 10.54
N ILE A 82 -14.92 -23.54 10.67
CA ILE A 82 -16.05 -24.48 10.80
C ILE A 82 -16.25 -25.34 9.55
N LYS A 83 -16.00 -24.79 8.37
CA LYS A 83 -16.16 -25.52 7.10
C LYS A 83 -15.13 -26.64 6.90
N GLY A 84 -14.32 -26.92 7.91
CA GLY A 84 -13.39 -28.07 7.91
C GLY A 84 -12.30 -27.95 6.84
N VAL A 85 -12.03 -26.74 6.36
CA VAL A 85 -10.80 -26.48 5.65
C VAL A 85 -9.69 -26.64 6.67
N HIS A 86 -9.21 -27.87 6.83
CA HIS A 86 -8.11 -28.22 7.73
C HIS A 86 -6.96 -27.26 7.44
N ALA A 87 -6.89 -26.21 8.21
CA ALA A 87 -5.78 -25.27 8.21
C ALA A 87 -4.65 -25.87 9.06
N GLU A 88 -4.25 -27.11 8.74
CA GLU A 88 -2.95 -27.57 9.15
C GLU A 88 -1.93 -26.66 8.47
N ASN A 89 -1.46 -25.69 9.22
CA ASN A 89 -0.25 -24.91 8.94
C ASN A 89 -0.29 -24.01 7.67
N ARG A 90 -1.38 -23.28 7.44
CA ARG A 90 -1.41 -22.33 6.31
C ARG A 90 -0.71 -21.03 6.69
N GLU A 91 0.55 -21.01 6.37
CA GLU A 91 1.39 -19.80 6.36
C GLU A 91 1.13 -19.04 5.06
N VAL A 92 0.91 -17.71 5.15
CA VAL A 92 0.89 -16.83 3.97
C VAL A 92 2.32 -16.41 3.68
N ARG A 93 2.84 -16.75 2.52
CA ARG A 93 4.18 -16.37 2.07
C ARG A 93 4.11 -15.07 1.31
N VAL A 94 4.80 -14.07 1.82
CA VAL A 94 4.78 -12.71 1.25
C VAL A 94 6.17 -12.33 0.78
N HIS A 95 6.29 -11.93 -0.47
CA HIS A 95 7.52 -11.34 -1.02
C HIS A 95 7.43 -9.82 -1.06
N LEU A 96 8.47 -9.14 -0.57
CA LEU A 96 8.55 -7.69 -0.47
C LEU A 96 9.72 -7.14 -1.30
N GLY A 97 9.51 -6.91 -2.58
CA GLY A 97 10.44 -6.20 -3.47
C GLY A 97 10.31 -4.68 -3.40
N ALA A 98 9.18 -4.18 -2.85
CA ALA A 98 8.92 -2.75 -2.69
C ALA A 98 8.12 -2.46 -1.42
N ALA A 99 8.12 -1.18 -0.97
CA ALA A 99 7.30 -0.66 0.14
C ALA A 99 7.31 -1.55 1.41
N SER A 100 8.45 -2.18 1.70
CA SER A 100 8.58 -3.17 2.76
C SER A 100 8.22 -2.64 4.15
N HIS A 101 8.43 -1.36 4.43
CA HIS A 101 8.03 -0.73 5.69
C HIS A 101 6.50 -0.71 5.85
N ILE A 102 5.78 -0.22 4.84
CA ILE A 102 4.31 -0.18 4.84
C ILE A 102 3.73 -1.60 4.94
N ALA A 103 4.31 -2.54 4.16
CA ALA A 103 3.87 -3.92 4.18
C ALA A 103 4.13 -4.60 5.54
N ALA A 104 5.26 -4.32 6.19
CA ALA A 104 5.56 -4.85 7.52
C ALA A 104 4.57 -4.33 8.59
N ASP A 105 4.22 -3.04 8.54
CA ASP A 105 3.21 -2.46 9.43
C ASP A 105 1.82 -3.10 9.20
N ALA A 106 1.46 -3.34 7.95
CA ALA A 106 0.23 -4.03 7.59
C ALA A 106 0.22 -5.47 8.14
N VAL A 107 1.33 -6.20 7.99
CA VAL A 107 1.48 -7.57 8.52
C VAL A 107 1.37 -7.58 10.04
N ALA A 108 2.07 -6.67 10.73
CA ALA A 108 2.00 -6.57 12.19
C ALA A 108 0.56 -6.31 12.67
N SER A 109 -0.16 -5.42 12.00
CA SER A 109 -1.56 -5.13 12.29
C SER A 109 -2.49 -6.32 12.00
N TRP A 110 -2.26 -7.03 10.88
CA TRP A 110 -3.01 -8.23 10.52
C TRP A 110 -2.82 -9.37 11.54
N MET A 111 -1.58 -9.62 11.95
CA MET A 111 -1.25 -10.67 12.94
C MET A 111 -1.80 -10.33 14.32
N SER A 112 -1.79 -9.06 14.72
CA SER A 112 -2.35 -8.62 16.00
C SER A 112 -3.86 -8.88 16.12
N ALA A 113 -4.57 -8.87 15.00
CA ALA A 113 -6.01 -9.13 14.96
C ALA A 113 -6.36 -10.64 15.09
N ALA A 114 -5.40 -11.55 14.78
CA ALA A 114 -5.61 -13.00 14.89
C ALA A 114 -4.26 -13.72 15.16
N PRO A 115 -3.93 -14.01 16.42
CA PRO A 115 -2.62 -14.54 16.83
C PRO A 115 -2.23 -15.90 16.24
N ASN A 116 -3.19 -16.69 15.76
CA ASN A 116 -2.94 -18.00 15.17
C ASN A 116 -2.55 -17.97 13.69
N ARG A 117 -2.51 -16.77 13.08
CA ARG A 117 -2.09 -16.59 11.68
C ARG A 117 -0.58 -16.64 11.58
N ARG A 118 -0.08 -17.30 10.55
CA ARG A 118 1.36 -17.31 10.24
C ARG A 118 1.61 -16.60 8.92
N ILE A 119 2.59 -15.71 8.93
CA ILE A 119 3.08 -15.02 7.73
C ILE A 119 4.58 -15.16 7.68
N SER A 120 5.09 -15.56 6.53
CA SER A 120 6.51 -15.57 6.21
C SER A 120 6.81 -14.40 5.26
N LEU A 121 7.76 -13.56 5.64
CA LEU A 121 8.21 -12.43 4.82
C LEU A 121 9.57 -12.73 4.20
N SER A 122 9.69 -12.53 2.90
CA SER A 122 10.98 -12.59 2.19
C SER A 122 11.23 -11.32 1.39
N GLN A 123 12.48 -10.87 1.34
CA GLN A 123 12.93 -9.78 0.46
C GLN A 123 13.79 -10.31 -0.70
N THR A 124 14.21 -11.54 -0.63
CA THR A 124 14.91 -12.25 -1.69
C THR A 124 13.97 -13.27 -2.34
N ALA A 125 13.94 -13.29 -3.66
CA ALA A 125 13.18 -14.28 -4.39
C ALA A 125 13.71 -15.68 -4.07
N SER A 126 12.90 -16.51 -3.43
CA SER A 126 13.20 -17.92 -3.24
C SER A 126 12.97 -18.66 -4.56
N ARG A 127 13.91 -19.52 -4.94
CA ARG A 127 13.74 -20.39 -6.13
C ARG A 127 12.86 -21.59 -5.85
N ASP A 128 12.65 -21.92 -4.57
CA ASP A 128 12.04 -23.19 -4.17
C ASP A 128 10.55 -23.09 -3.84
N THR A 129 10.05 -21.87 -3.56
CA THR A 129 8.65 -21.66 -3.20
C THR A 129 8.12 -20.35 -3.78
N GLU A 130 7.04 -20.44 -4.55
CA GLU A 130 6.32 -19.29 -5.06
C GLU A 130 5.61 -18.55 -3.90
N PRO A 131 5.74 -17.22 -3.78
CA PRO A 131 5.03 -16.45 -2.77
C PRO A 131 3.54 -16.38 -3.08
N ASP A 132 2.70 -16.33 -2.04
CA ASP A 132 1.25 -16.23 -2.19
C ASP A 132 0.84 -14.78 -2.53
N VAL A 133 1.47 -13.82 -1.84
CA VAL A 133 1.24 -12.37 -2.07
C VAL A 133 2.57 -11.68 -2.30
N VAL A 134 2.61 -10.79 -3.25
CA VAL A 134 3.83 -10.05 -3.62
C VAL A 134 3.56 -8.55 -3.63
N VAL A 135 4.53 -7.79 -3.13
CA VAL A 135 4.59 -6.33 -3.22
C VAL A 135 5.86 -5.95 -3.95
N ASP A 136 5.76 -5.43 -5.16
CA ASP A 136 6.94 -5.07 -5.96
C ASP A 136 6.68 -3.82 -6.84
N SER A 137 7.74 -3.28 -7.41
CA SER A 137 7.69 -2.22 -8.42
C SER A 137 7.59 -2.74 -9.85
N LEU A 138 7.77 -4.04 -10.05
CA LEU A 138 7.61 -4.69 -11.35
C LEU A 138 6.18 -5.22 -11.51
N PHE A 139 5.62 -5.04 -12.71
CA PHE A 139 4.31 -5.60 -13.02
C PHE A 139 4.40 -7.11 -13.20
N PRO A 140 3.52 -7.91 -12.57
CA PRO A 140 3.56 -9.37 -12.72
C PRO A 140 3.20 -9.79 -14.13
N SER A 141 3.89 -10.80 -14.65
CA SER A 141 3.55 -11.43 -15.93
C SER A 141 2.30 -12.30 -15.85
N VAL A 142 2.08 -12.95 -14.69
CA VAL A 142 0.92 -13.81 -14.40
C VAL A 142 0.53 -13.63 -12.93
N CYS A 143 -0.76 -13.41 -12.67
CA CYS A 143 -1.31 -13.31 -11.31
C CYS A 143 -2.83 -13.53 -11.33
N ALA A 144 -3.41 -13.92 -10.20
CA ALA A 144 -4.86 -14.04 -10.03
C ALA A 144 -5.52 -12.66 -9.87
N LYS A 145 -4.90 -11.79 -9.06
CA LYS A 145 -5.37 -10.42 -8.79
C LYS A 145 -4.17 -9.49 -8.71
N VAL A 146 -4.34 -8.24 -9.15
CA VAL A 146 -3.32 -7.19 -8.99
C VAL A 146 -3.97 -5.85 -8.71
N GLU A 147 -3.35 -5.08 -7.82
CA GLU A 147 -3.70 -3.69 -7.57
C GLU A 147 -2.46 -2.81 -7.69
N LYS A 148 -2.65 -1.63 -8.27
CA LYS A 148 -1.59 -0.67 -8.55
C LYS A 148 -1.71 0.55 -7.63
N PHE A 149 -0.58 0.96 -7.07
CA PHE A 149 -0.39 2.17 -6.28
C PHE A 149 0.69 3.03 -6.90
N SER A 150 0.58 4.35 -6.76
CA SER A 150 1.53 5.30 -7.35
C SER A 150 2.02 6.27 -6.29
N GLU A 151 3.32 6.55 -6.30
CA GLU A 151 3.95 7.50 -5.38
C GLU A 151 4.88 8.47 -6.10
N ARG A 152 5.08 9.63 -5.51
CA ARG A 152 6.06 10.60 -6.01
C ARG A 152 7.46 10.18 -5.61
N MET A 153 8.42 10.56 -6.45
CA MET A 153 9.83 10.49 -6.11
C MET A 153 10.29 11.86 -5.62
N MET A 154 10.92 11.87 -4.45
CA MET A 154 11.58 13.02 -3.86
C MET A 154 13.09 12.89 -4.06
N LEU A 155 13.79 13.98 -3.91
CA LEU A 155 15.25 14.00 -3.76
C LEU A 155 15.57 14.04 -2.27
N ALA A 156 16.34 13.08 -1.79
CA ALA A 156 16.99 13.16 -0.50
C ALA A 156 18.38 13.76 -0.70
N ALA A 157 18.67 14.86 -0.03
CA ALA A 157 19.92 15.58 -0.16
C ALA A 157 20.44 16.02 1.22
N PRO A 158 21.75 16.22 1.40
CA PRO A 158 22.26 16.90 2.57
C PRO A 158 21.64 18.29 2.75
N GLU A 159 21.26 18.66 3.97
CA GLU A 159 20.58 19.93 4.26
C GLU A 159 21.36 21.17 3.84
N ASN A 160 22.67 21.06 3.78
CA ASN A 160 23.55 22.14 3.36
C ASN A 160 23.72 22.27 1.83
N LEU A 161 23.15 21.33 1.06
CA LEU A 161 23.18 21.39 -0.41
C LEU A 161 22.05 22.30 -0.90
N MET A 162 22.43 23.35 -1.62
CA MET A 162 21.50 24.36 -2.15
C MET A 162 21.17 24.10 -3.61
N PHE A 163 19.89 24.27 -3.94
CA PHE A 163 19.39 24.22 -5.33
C PHE A 163 18.81 25.58 -5.70
N SER A 164 18.77 25.89 -6.99
CA SER A 164 18.31 27.21 -7.49
C SER A 164 16.82 27.45 -7.19
N ARG A 165 16.02 26.37 -7.17
CA ARG A 165 14.58 26.41 -6.86
C ARG A 165 14.06 25.08 -6.34
N VAL A 166 12.85 25.13 -5.77
CA VAL A 166 12.07 23.93 -5.37
C VAL A 166 10.69 24.04 -6.04
N PRO A 167 10.20 23.02 -6.73
CA PRO A 167 10.78 21.67 -6.97
C PRO A 167 12.14 21.74 -7.68
N VAL A 168 13.04 20.80 -7.30
CA VAL A 168 14.42 20.74 -7.81
C VAL A 168 14.40 20.34 -9.28
N PRO A 169 15.03 21.15 -10.15
CA PRO A 169 15.17 20.82 -11.56
C PRO A 169 16.13 19.64 -11.74
N LEU A 170 15.80 18.76 -12.67
CA LEU A 170 16.58 17.55 -12.88
C LEU A 170 17.97 17.79 -13.50
N ASP A 171 18.15 18.89 -14.20
CA ASP A 171 19.45 19.29 -14.76
C ASP A 171 20.47 19.66 -13.66
N GLU A 172 20.01 20.12 -12.49
CA GLU A 172 20.85 20.37 -11.33
C GLU A 172 21.38 19.09 -10.66
N LEU A 173 20.82 17.94 -10.99
CA LEU A 173 21.32 16.65 -10.49
C LEU A 173 22.52 16.15 -11.28
N LYS A 174 22.80 16.72 -12.46
CA LYS A 174 23.94 16.35 -13.28
C LYS A 174 25.26 16.67 -12.57
N GLY A 175 26.12 15.66 -12.49
CA GLY A 175 27.43 15.80 -11.85
C GLY A 175 27.44 15.64 -10.33
N LEU A 176 26.28 15.47 -9.68
CA LEU A 176 26.22 15.12 -8.28
C LEU A 176 26.59 13.64 -8.06
N ASP A 177 27.12 13.35 -6.89
CA ASP A 177 27.31 11.99 -6.42
C ASP A 177 25.99 11.43 -5.91
N PHE A 178 25.69 10.19 -6.29
CA PHE A 178 24.47 9.49 -5.87
C PHE A 178 24.78 8.36 -4.90
N VAL A 179 23.96 8.27 -3.88
CA VAL A 179 23.85 7.10 -2.99
C VAL A 179 22.65 6.30 -3.44
N SER A 180 22.82 5.03 -3.78
CA SER A 180 21.79 4.20 -4.41
C SER A 180 21.59 2.87 -3.69
N LEU A 181 20.42 2.25 -3.95
CA LEU A 181 20.21 0.84 -3.63
C LEU A 181 20.86 -0.04 -4.70
N SER A 182 21.64 -1.03 -4.25
CA SER A 182 22.35 -1.98 -5.14
C SER A 182 21.47 -3.14 -5.63
N SER A 183 20.23 -3.23 -5.19
CA SER A 183 19.37 -4.34 -5.56
C SER A 183 18.92 -4.27 -7.02
N SER A 184 18.74 -5.43 -7.64
CA SER A 184 18.09 -5.60 -8.96
C SER A 184 16.59 -5.29 -8.94
N SER A 185 16.15 -4.48 -7.98
CA SER A 185 14.75 -4.13 -7.77
C SER A 185 14.26 -3.16 -8.83
N GLY A 186 12.96 -3.16 -9.06
CA GLY A 186 12.29 -2.19 -9.91
C GLY A 186 12.56 -0.73 -9.52
N PHE A 187 12.97 -0.47 -8.26
CA PHE A 187 13.42 0.85 -7.81
C PHE A 187 14.70 1.31 -8.54
N THR A 188 15.72 0.45 -8.59
CA THR A 188 16.99 0.78 -9.26
C THR A 188 16.79 0.95 -10.76
N GLN A 189 15.94 0.13 -11.37
CA GLN A 189 15.60 0.27 -12.79
C GLN A 189 14.88 1.60 -13.03
N PHE A 190 13.85 1.94 -12.25
CA PHE A 190 13.12 3.19 -12.35
C PHE A 190 14.04 4.41 -12.24
N THR A 191 14.94 4.44 -11.24
CA THR A 191 15.84 5.58 -11.02
C THR A 191 16.86 5.73 -12.13
N LYS A 192 17.37 4.63 -12.70
CA LYS A 192 18.24 4.66 -13.89
C LYS A 192 17.50 5.18 -15.13
N GLU A 193 16.31 4.66 -15.40
CA GLU A 193 15.48 5.13 -16.52
C GLU A 193 15.13 6.61 -16.40
N LEU A 194 14.84 7.08 -15.18
CA LEU A 194 14.60 8.47 -14.89
C LEU A 194 15.82 9.33 -15.26
N CYS A 195 17.03 8.98 -14.81
CA CYS A 195 18.25 9.69 -15.15
C CYS A 195 18.56 9.66 -16.66
N VAL A 196 18.37 8.51 -17.30
CA VAL A 196 18.58 8.37 -18.76
C VAL A 196 17.59 9.25 -19.54
N SER A 197 16.33 9.31 -19.12
CA SER A 197 15.33 10.17 -19.77
C SER A 197 15.69 11.67 -19.70
N MET A 198 16.54 12.05 -18.75
CA MET A 198 17.08 13.38 -18.55
C MET A 198 18.45 13.61 -19.22
N GLY A 199 18.95 12.61 -19.95
CA GLY A 199 20.20 12.69 -20.71
C GLY A 199 21.47 12.61 -19.86
N PHE A 200 21.44 11.96 -18.69
CA PHE A 200 22.64 11.67 -17.90
C PHE A 200 22.60 10.29 -17.24
N ALA A 201 23.79 9.79 -16.89
CA ALA A 201 23.94 8.63 -16.03
C ALA A 201 24.35 9.09 -14.62
N PRO A 202 23.73 8.59 -13.54
CA PRO A 202 24.10 8.98 -12.19
C PRO A 202 25.51 8.48 -11.85
N ARG A 203 26.34 9.30 -11.23
CA ARG A 203 27.62 8.90 -10.69
C ARG A 203 27.40 8.30 -9.30
N ILE A 204 27.42 6.96 -9.19
CA ILE A 204 27.17 6.28 -7.92
C ILE A 204 28.44 6.29 -7.08
N SER A 205 28.41 7.02 -5.96
CA SER A 205 29.48 7.08 -4.97
C SER A 205 29.39 5.98 -3.92
N PHE A 206 28.17 5.51 -3.64
CA PHE A 206 27.91 4.47 -2.65
C PHE A 206 26.66 3.66 -3.02
N GLU A 207 26.73 2.35 -2.82
CA GLU A 207 25.58 1.45 -2.99
C GLU A 207 25.41 0.54 -1.77
N SER A 208 24.17 0.27 -1.40
CA SER A 208 23.80 -0.71 -0.38
C SER A 208 22.47 -1.37 -0.73
N ASP A 209 22.28 -2.62 -0.38
CA ASP A 209 20.99 -3.31 -0.45
C ASP A 209 20.03 -2.94 0.70
N ASN A 210 20.52 -2.20 1.69
CA ASN A 210 19.77 -1.78 2.87
C ASN A 210 19.32 -0.29 2.76
N PRO A 211 18.01 0.00 2.66
CA PRO A 211 17.51 1.36 2.60
C PRO A 211 17.92 2.25 3.79
N SER A 212 18.06 1.69 4.99
CA SER A 212 18.47 2.45 6.16
C SER A 212 19.95 2.91 6.07
N VAL A 213 20.81 2.08 5.48
CA VAL A 213 22.21 2.45 5.22
C VAL A 213 22.28 3.55 4.17
N VAL A 214 21.50 3.43 3.08
CA VAL A 214 21.42 4.48 2.04
C VAL A 214 21.03 5.82 2.67
N ARG A 215 19.98 5.85 3.49
CA ARG A 215 19.53 7.07 4.18
C ARG A 215 20.65 7.68 5.03
N LYS A 216 21.31 6.87 5.85
CA LYS A 216 22.39 7.34 6.71
C LYS A 216 23.55 7.92 5.90
N MET A 217 23.92 7.30 4.77
CA MET A 217 25.00 7.80 3.92
C MET A 217 24.69 9.14 3.27
N ILE A 218 23.42 9.37 2.90
CA ILE A 218 22.96 10.69 2.42
C ILE A 218 23.11 11.73 3.53
N GLY A 219 22.67 11.44 4.76
CA GLY A 219 22.80 12.34 5.91
C GLY A 219 24.25 12.69 6.25
N LEU A 220 25.20 11.75 5.99
CA LEU A 220 26.63 11.99 6.15
C LEU A 220 27.26 12.79 4.99
N GLY A 221 26.46 13.19 3.98
CA GLY A 221 26.93 14.03 2.87
C GLY A 221 27.66 13.27 1.76
N LEU A 222 27.54 11.93 1.68
CA LEU A 222 28.19 11.15 0.63
C LEU A 222 27.60 11.36 -0.75
N GLY A 223 26.43 12.01 -0.85
CA GLY A 223 25.74 12.29 -2.10
C GLY A 223 24.26 12.52 -1.88
N VAL A 224 23.54 12.57 -2.99
CA VAL A 224 22.07 12.67 -3.04
C VAL A 224 21.46 11.31 -3.37
N GLY A 225 20.16 11.15 -3.12
CA GLY A 225 19.47 9.90 -3.45
C GLY A 225 18.02 10.12 -3.83
N PHE A 226 17.47 9.23 -4.63
CA PHE A 226 16.05 9.20 -4.88
C PHE A 226 15.31 8.58 -3.69
N TRP A 227 14.16 9.18 -3.36
CA TRP A 227 13.39 8.83 -2.18
C TRP A 227 11.91 8.63 -2.52
N PRO A 228 11.40 7.40 -2.44
CA PRO A 228 9.97 7.16 -2.66
C PRO A 228 9.17 7.70 -1.46
N GLU A 229 8.33 8.70 -1.73
CA GLU A 229 7.66 9.52 -0.72
C GLU A 229 6.84 8.70 0.30
N ARG A 230 6.08 7.72 -0.19
CA ARG A 230 5.19 6.90 0.65
C ARG A 230 5.88 5.66 1.19
N SER A 231 6.57 4.93 0.31
CA SER A 231 7.22 3.65 0.66
C SER A 231 8.28 3.80 1.75
N TRP A 232 9.00 4.93 1.77
CA TRP A 232 10.02 5.21 2.77
C TRP A 232 9.56 6.21 3.83
N GLY A 233 8.45 6.92 3.59
CA GLY A 233 7.92 7.94 4.49
C GLY A 233 8.84 9.15 4.65
N GLY A 234 8.57 9.96 5.69
CA GLY A 234 9.44 11.06 6.07
C GLY A 234 10.79 10.57 6.61
N THR A 235 11.83 11.38 6.43
CA THR A 235 13.12 11.10 7.07
C THR A 235 13.13 11.51 8.53
N LYS A 236 13.74 10.67 9.38
CA LYS A 236 14.11 11.00 10.76
C LYS A 236 15.63 11.15 10.90
N GLU A 237 16.36 10.98 9.79
CA GLU A 237 17.81 11.12 9.77
C GLU A 237 18.18 12.60 9.83
N GLU A 238 19.02 12.97 10.78
CA GLU A 238 19.59 14.32 10.88
C GLU A 238 20.44 14.64 9.63
N GLY A 239 20.37 15.87 9.18
CA GLY A 239 21.14 16.35 8.04
C GLY A 239 20.59 15.96 6.67
N VAL A 240 19.39 15.36 6.56
CA VAL A 240 18.76 15.01 5.29
C VAL A 240 17.52 15.86 5.04
N ALA A 241 17.52 16.63 3.97
CA ALA A 241 16.34 17.30 3.43
C ALA A 241 15.67 16.45 2.35
N LEU A 242 14.32 16.35 2.41
CA LEU A 242 13.51 15.76 1.34
C LEU A 242 12.92 16.88 0.50
N LEU A 243 13.33 16.94 -0.76
CA LEU A 243 12.95 17.97 -1.70
C LEU A 243 12.09 17.39 -2.83
N PRO A 244 10.97 18.02 -3.20
CA PRO A 244 10.23 17.62 -4.39
C PRO A 244 11.08 17.80 -5.64
N LEU A 245 10.98 16.82 -6.55
CA LEU A 245 11.60 16.89 -7.88
C LEU A 245 10.61 17.45 -8.90
N ASP A 246 11.12 18.22 -9.87
CA ASP A 246 10.34 18.73 -10.99
C ASP A 246 10.16 17.65 -12.07
N ILE A 247 9.38 16.60 -11.70
CA ILE A 247 9.07 15.45 -12.55
C ILE A 247 7.59 15.14 -12.57
N GLN A 248 7.10 14.67 -13.71
CA GLN A 248 5.73 14.18 -13.89
C GLN A 248 5.60 12.68 -13.60
N GLN A 249 6.70 11.95 -13.74
CA GLN A 249 6.71 10.49 -13.57
C GLN A 249 6.52 10.11 -12.11
N LYS A 250 5.63 9.15 -11.88
CA LYS A 250 5.41 8.52 -10.57
C LYS A 250 5.99 7.11 -10.59
N ARG A 251 6.51 6.68 -9.46
CA ARG A 251 6.87 5.28 -9.25
C ARG A 251 5.62 4.47 -9.00
N GLU A 252 5.53 3.30 -9.62
CA GLU A 252 4.45 2.37 -9.40
C GLU A 252 4.87 1.26 -8.43
N VAL A 253 3.94 0.86 -7.57
CA VAL A 253 4.03 -0.27 -6.66
C VAL A 253 2.81 -1.14 -6.91
N TYR A 254 3.05 -2.42 -7.11
CA TYR A 254 2.01 -3.42 -7.35
C TYR A 254 1.90 -4.35 -6.17
N VAL A 255 0.68 -4.65 -5.78
CA VAL A 255 0.35 -5.72 -4.85
C VAL A 255 -0.42 -6.76 -5.65
N TRP A 256 0.05 -8.00 -5.67
CA TRP A 256 -0.67 -9.05 -6.38
C TRP A 256 -0.76 -10.36 -5.60
N LEU A 257 -1.80 -11.11 -5.93
CA LEU A 257 -2.02 -12.48 -5.48
C LEU A 257 -1.54 -13.43 -6.59
N SER A 258 -0.68 -14.36 -6.25
CA SER A 258 -0.21 -15.40 -7.20
C SER A 258 -1.36 -16.30 -7.63
N SER A 259 -1.33 -16.80 -8.86
CA SER A 259 -2.36 -17.70 -9.36
C SER A 259 -2.43 -19.01 -8.56
N SER A 260 -1.30 -19.49 -8.06
CA SER A 260 -1.22 -20.68 -7.18
C SER A 260 -1.88 -20.48 -5.81
N ALA A 261 -2.13 -19.23 -5.38
CA ALA A 261 -2.73 -18.89 -4.11
C ALA A 261 -4.21 -18.45 -4.22
N GLU A 262 -4.80 -18.48 -5.44
CA GLU A 262 -6.17 -18.04 -5.69
C GLU A 262 -7.20 -18.83 -4.88
N ASP A 263 -6.97 -20.12 -4.71
CA ASP A 263 -7.84 -21.03 -3.95
C ASP A 263 -7.53 -21.06 -2.43
N ASN A 264 -6.53 -20.29 -1.97
CA ASN A 264 -6.21 -20.19 -0.55
C ASN A 264 -6.97 -19.02 0.11
N PRO A 265 -8.01 -19.29 0.92
CA PRO A 265 -8.83 -18.23 1.51
C PRO A 265 -8.03 -17.28 2.42
N LEU A 266 -6.99 -17.79 3.09
CA LEU A 266 -6.14 -16.98 3.97
C LEU A 266 -5.29 -16.00 3.16
N SER A 267 -4.71 -16.45 2.05
CA SER A 267 -3.92 -15.62 1.14
C SER A 267 -4.79 -14.57 0.44
N CYS A 268 -6.01 -14.94 0.01
CA CYS A 268 -6.99 -14.00 -0.54
C CYS A 268 -7.39 -12.93 0.48
N SER A 269 -7.71 -13.34 1.71
CA SER A 269 -8.10 -12.42 2.79
C SER A 269 -6.94 -11.46 3.16
N PHE A 270 -5.72 -11.97 3.21
CA PHE A 270 -4.54 -11.13 3.45
C PHE A 270 -4.28 -10.16 2.29
N TYR A 271 -4.40 -10.61 1.04
CA TYR A 271 -4.28 -9.74 -0.13
C TYR A 271 -5.28 -8.58 -0.09
N ASP A 272 -6.57 -8.87 0.16
CA ASP A 272 -7.61 -7.85 0.23
C ASP A 272 -7.36 -6.86 1.38
N TYR A 273 -6.90 -7.35 2.53
CA TYR A 273 -6.49 -6.54 3.68
C TYR A 273 -5.30 -5.64 3.32
N LEU A 274 -4.26 -6.19 2.72
CA LEU A 274 -3.05 -5.47 2.34
C LEU A 274 -3.36 -4.36 1.33
N CYS A 275 -4.18 -4.64 0.32
CA CYS A 275 -4.63 -3.64 -0.65
C CYS A 275 -5.42 -2.53 0.05
N HIS A 276 -6.30 -2.86 1.00
CA HIS A 276 -7.02 -1.86 1.77
C HIS A 276 -6.07 -0.98 2.60
N TYR A 277 -5.07 -1.58 3.24
CA TYR A 277 -4.06 -0.86 4.02
C TYR A 277 -3.25 0.09 3.12
N PHE A 278 -2.82 -0.39 1.96
CA PHE A 278 -2.08 0.41 0.99
C PHE A 278 -2.89 1.58 0.44
N ARG A 279 -4.19 1.42 0.14
CA ARG A 279 -5.06 2.53 -0.29
C ARG A 279 -5.04 3.69 0.72
N ARG A 280 -4.96 3.40 2.01
CA ARG A 280 -4.89 4.42 3.06
C ARG A 280 -3.54 5.10 3.14
N CYS A 281 -2.46 4.40 2.83
CA CYS A 281 -1.10 4.95 2.87
C CYS A 281 -0.76 5.73 1.60
N PHE A 282 -1.36 5.40 0.46
CA PHE A 282 -1.09 6.00 -0.85
C PHE A 282 -2.16 7.04 -1.27
N SER A 283 -3.18 7.27 -0.44
CA SER A 283 -4.20 8.30 -0.64
C SER A 283 -3.69 9.73 -0.40
#